data_4a4298269d8f01304aec9a074e6c3a0e
#
_entry.id   4a4298269d8f01304aec9a074e6c3a0e
#
_cell.length_a   1.000
_cell.length_b   1.000
_cell.length_c   1.000
_cell.angle_alpha   90.00
_cell.angle_beta   90.00
_cell.angle_gamma   90.00
#
_symmetry.space_group_name_H-M   'P 1'
#
loop_
_entity.id
_entity.type
_entity.pdbx_description
1 polymer ?
#
loop_
_entity_poly.entity_id
_entity_poly.type
_entity_poly.pdbx_seq_one_letter_code
_entity_poly.pdbx_strand_id
1 'polypeptide(L)'
;MGNISPETRERRGVRNTHNIISIIFLSLVALLALTFSVVLLIRNATLQRQEDAIRSELDALNAEGYYTTAETEKLVEEAQQQGAQEEAVNIRKSIQEKLENGDGTTSAIRSLFPDQMVVASSGRYYFFPILDTIEKHGFGPDDFEINDKGFMEYKGSDSNFKFRNGIDVSRFQGEIDWEKVKDSGIEFAFIRAGLRGTTEGKLLVDDYFEYNIKNATENGIEVGVYFYSQAINEEEAKEEVQMVLDLIEPYTVTFPVVIDIESADSDSARTNDMTSDQYELVAKTFCDTVKQAGYTPMIYGNVKSYTLLLDAADVDDYGTWIAYYGTPLYYPYHFDIWQYSSNGQVDGIDGNVDLNICITDY
;
A
#
# COMPACT_ATOMS: atom_id res chain seq x y z
N MET A 1 -42.40 -29.87 -40.68
CA MET A 1 -41.02 -29.49 -40.23
C MET A 1 -40.94 -27.98 -40.23
N GLY A 2 -41.09 -27.38 -39.06
CA GLY A 2 -41.10 -25.90 -38.91
C GLY A 2 -39.68 -25.36 -38.84
N ASN A 3 -39.31 -24.52 -39.79
CA ASN A 3 -38.06 -23.76 -39.81
C ASN A 3 -38.12 -22.68 -38.73
N ILE A 4 -37.26 -22.79 -37.73
CA ILE A 4 -37.07 -21.77 -36.72
C ILE A 4 -36.19 -20.68 -37.33
N SER A 5 -36.65 -19.41 -37.32
CA SER A 5 -35.93 -18.27 -37.91
C SER A 5 -34.57 -17.99 -37.24
N PRO A 6 -33.61 -17.42 -37.97
CA PRO A 6 -32.26 -17.10 -37.41
C PRO A 6 -32.30 -16.25 -36.16
N GLU A 7 -33.20 -15.28 -36.06
CA GLU A 7 -33.37 -14.40 -34.89
C GLU A 7 -33.77 -15.12 -33.59
N THR A 8 -34.54 -16.22 -33.71
CA THR A 8 -34.92 -17.04 -32.55
C THR A 8 -33.76 -17.89 -32.05
N ARG A 9 -32.79 -18.19 -32.91
CA ARG A 9 -31.57 -18.94 -32.55
C ARG A 9 -30.56 -18.06 -31.83
N GLU A 10 -30.43 -16.80 -32.26
CA GLU A 10 -29.54 -15.81 -31.66
C GLU A 10 -30.02 -15.39 -30.26
N ARG A 11 -31.32 -15.09 -30.11
CA ARG A 11 -31.93 -14.80 -28.79
C ARG A 11 -31.84 -15.97 -27.81
N ARG A 12 -31.86 -17.21 -28.30
CA ARG A 12 -31.67 -18.40 -27.47
C ARG A 12 -30.19 -18.57 -27.05
N GLY A 13 -29.24 -18.22 -27.92
CA GLY A 13 -27.81 -18.23 -27.62
C GLY A 13 -27.45 -17.23 -26.52
N VAL A 14 -27.87 -15.97 -26.66
CA VAL A 14 -27.61 -14.90 -25.67
C VAL A 14 -28.28 -15.23 -24.35
N ARG A 15 -29.51 -15.72 -24.34
CA ARG A 15 -30.19 -16.12 -23.10
C ARG A 15 -29.55 -17.32 -22.42
N ASN A 16 -28.94 -18.25 -23.16
CA ASN A 16 -28.17 -19.35 -22.59
C ASN A 16 -26.84 -18.87 -21.99
N THR A 17 -26.18 -17.90 -22.63
CA THR A 17 -24.91 -17.35 -22.11
C THR A 17 -25.13 -16.58 -20.81
N HIS A 18 -26.16 -15.75 -20.71
CA HIS A 18 -26.54 -15.08 -19.47
C HIS A 18 -26.91 -16.07 -18.36
N ASN A 19 -27.62 -17.13 -18.68
CA ASN A 19 -27.96 -18.16 -17.72
C ASN A 19 -26.72 -18.91 -17.24
N ILE A 20 -25.73 -19.17 -18.10
CA ILE A 20 -24.46 -19.83 -17.74
C ILE A 20 -23.62 -18.89 -16.81
N ILE A 21 -23.50 -17.62 -17.16
CA ILE A 21 -22.80 -16.62 -16.33
C ILE A 21 -23.47 -16.50 -14.96
N SER A 22 -24.80 -16.42 -14.91
CA SER A 22 -25.55 -16.38 -13.65
C SER A 22 -25.37 -17.65 -12.82
N ILE A 23 -25.30 -18.82 -13.46
CA ILE A 23 -25.04 -20.09 -12.76
C ILE A 23 -23.62 -20.12 -12.21
N ILE A 24 -22.61 -19.67 -12.97
CA ILE A 24 -21.22 -19.60 -12.52
C ILE A 24 -21.11 -18.62 -11.33
N PHE A 25 -21.70 -17.43 -11.44
CA PHE A 25 -21.72 -16.45 -10.36
C PHE A 25 -22.39 -16.99 -9.08
N LEU A 26 -23.58 -17.59 -9.23
CA LEU A 26 -24.28 -18.21 -8.10
C LEU A 26 -23.50 -19.39 -7.50
N SER A 27 -22.80 -20.17 -8.34
CA SER A 27 -21.94 -21.24 -7.87
C SER A 27 -20.73 -20.73 -7.08
N LEU A 28 -20.13 -19.60 -7.52
CA LEU A 28 -19.02 -18.94 -6.81
C LEU A 28 -19.47 -18.38 -5.47
N VAL A 29 -20.60 -17.69 -5.43
CA VAL A 29 -21.21 -17.19 -4.19
C VAL A 29 -21.57 -18.34 -3.25
N ALA A 30 -22.11 -19.43 -3.77
CA ALA A 30 -22.39 -20.62 -2.98
C ALA A 30 -21.13 -21.28 -2.43
N LEU A 31 -20.04 -21.32 -3.22
CA LEU A 31 -18.74 -21.83 -2.78
C LEU A 31 -18.14 -20.98 -1.69
N LEU A 32 -18.16 -19.65 -1.82
CA LEU A 32 -17.72 -18.69 -0.81
C LEU A 32 -18.54 -18.81 0.48
N ALA A 33 -19.88 -18.92 0.36
CA ALA A 33 -20.74 -19.14 1.52
C ALA A 33 -20.46 -20.49 2.19
N LEU A 34 -20.13 -21.52 1.40
CA LEU A 34 -19.77 -22.85 1.91
C LEU A 34 -18.42 -22.82 2.64
N THR A 35 -17.40 -22.15 2.07
CA THR A 35 -16.09 -21.99 2.72
C THR A 35 -16.22 -21.19 4.01
N PHE A 36 -16.95 -20.08 4.00
CA PHE A 36 -17.23 -19.28 5.20
C PHE A 36 -17.97 -20.10 6.25
N SER A 37 -18.99 -20.88 5.84
CA SER A 37 -19.71 -21.78 6.75
C SER A 37 -18.81 -22.85 7.33
N VAL A 38 -17.88 -23.41 6.53
CA VAL A 38 -16.90 -24.39 7.02
C VAL A 38 -15.94 -23.77 8.04
N VAL A 39 -15.43 -22.56 7.77
CA VAL A 39 -14.58 -21.81 8.72
C VAL A 39 -15.32 -21.54 10.03
N LEU A 40 -16.57 -21.07 9.94
CA LEU A 40 -17.41 -20.87 11.13
C LEU A 40 -17.67 -22.18 11.90
N LEU A 41 -17.92 -23.28 11.17
CA LEU A 41 -18.11 -24.59 11.79
C LEU A 41 -16.83 -25.09 12.50
N ILE A 42 -15.65 -24.90 11.86
CA ILE A 42 -14.37 -25.26 12.48
C ILE A 42 -14.13 -24.41 13.73
N ARG A 43 -14.33 -23.09 13.63
CA ARG A 43 -14.18 -22.17 14.76
C ARG A 43 -15.15 -22.51 15.90
N ASN A 44 -16.41 -22.77 15.56
CA ASN A 44 -17.41 -23.19 16.56
C ASN A 44 -17.07 -24.53 17.18
N ALA A 45 -16.60 -25.51 16.38
CA ALA A 45 -16.13 -26.80 16.89
C ALA A 45 -14.90 -26.67 17.81
N THR A 46 -13.99 -25.71 17.51
CA THR A 46 -12.84 -25.43 18.37
C THR A 46 -13.27 -24.80 19.67
N LEU A 47 -14.18 -23.83 19.63
CA LEU A 47 -14.76 -23.23 20.84
C LEU A 47 -15.52 -24.25 21.69
N GLN A 48 -16.31 -25.09 21.05
CA GLN A 48 -17.01 -26.20 21.78
C GLN A 48 -16.02 -27.14 22.44
N ARG A 49 -14.93 -27.54 21.76
CA ARG A 49 -13.90 -28.40 22.40
C ARG A 49 -13.21 -27.69 23.56
N GLN A 50 -12.98 -26.41 23.50
CA GLN A 50 -12.43 -25.64 24.62
C GLN A 50 -13.44 -25.58 25.78
N GLU A 51 -14.71 -25.33 25.47
CA GLU A 51 -15.79 -25.34 26.45
C GLU A 51 -15.94 -26.73 27.10
N ASP A 52 -15.94 -27.80 26.30
CA ASP A 52 -16.03 -29.18 26.80
C ASP A 52 -14.81 -29.56 27.67
N ALA A 53 -13.60 -29.10 27.30
CA ALA A 53 -12.40 -29.33 28.10
C ALA A 53 -12.49 -28.60 29.45
N ILE A 54 -12.92 -27.33 29.45
CA ILE A 54 -13.14 -26.56 30.68
C ILE A 54 -14.25 -27.19 31.52
N ARG A 55 -15.35 -27.62 30.90
CA ARG A 55 -16.44 -28.33 31.63
C ARG A 55 -15.96 -29.64 32.24
N SER A 56 -15.15 -30.42 31.48
CA SER A 56 -14.58 -31.68 31.99
C SER A 56 -13.63 -31.44 33.16
N GLU A 57 -12.83 -30.39 33.12
CA GLU A 57 -11.94 -30.02 34.22
C GLU A 57 -12.74 -29.51 35.43
N LEU A 58 -13.80 -28.77 35.22
CA LEU A 58 -14.75 -28.33 36.23
C LEU A 58 -15.55 -29.49 36.85
N ASP A 59 -16.01 -30.43 36.03
CA ASP A 59 -16.70 -31.63 36.51
C ASP A 59 -15.76 -32.51 37.35
N ALA A 60 -14.48 -32.58 36.98
CA ALA A 60 -13.48 -33.26 37.78
C ALA A 60 -13.26 -32.60 39.16
N LEU A 61 -13.18 -31.25 39.19
CA LEU A 61 -13.10 -30.46 40.42
C LEU A 61 -14.38 -30.58 41.27
N ASN A 62 -15.55 -30.60 40.65
CA ASN A 62 -16.83 -30.82 41.32
C ASN A 62 -16.94 -32.25 41.92
N ALA A 63 -16.40 -33.27 41.23
CA ALA A 63 -16.36 -34.62 41.72
C ALA A 63 -15.48 -34.79 42.97
N GLU A 64 -14.51 -33.87 43.18
CA GLU A 64 -13.71 -33.76 44.40
C GLU A 64 -14.42 -33.02 45.53
N GLY A 65 -15.65 -32.52 45.31
CA GLY A 65 -16.50 -31.90 46.31
C GLY A 65 -16.26 -30.41 46.61
N TYR A 66 -15.57 -29.73 45.69
CA TYR A 66 -15.20 -28.33 45.91
C TYR A 66 -16.22 -27.30 45.45
N TYR A 67 -17.06 -27.59 44.41
CA TYR A 67 -18.10 -26.69 43.92
C TYR A 67 -19.32 -27.45 43.36
N THR A 68 -20.48 -26.87 43.49
CA THR A 68 -21.69 -27.33 42.78
C THR A 68 -21.68 -26.80 41.33
N THR A 69 -22.44 -27.45 40.43
CA THR A 69 -22.53 -27.03 39.01
C THR A 69 -22.98 -25.57 38.89
N ALA A 70 -23.93 -25.13 39.72
CA ALA A 70 -24.44 -23.75 39.73
C ALA A 70 -23.38 -22.74 40.21
N GLU A 71 -22.55 -23.10 41.19
CA GLU A 71 -21.44 -22.26 41.67
C GLU A 71 -20.36 -22.15 40.60
N THR A 72 -20.10 -23.23 39.88
CA THR A 72 -19.14 -23.27 38.78
C THR A 72 -19.59 -22.39 37.59
N GLU A 73 -20.85 -22.50 37.17
CA GLU A 73 -21.41 -21.65 36.11
C GLU A 73 -21.31 -20.18 36.48
N LYS A 74 -21.60 -19.83 37.72
CA LYS A 74 -21.47 -18.46 38.22
C LYS A 74 -20.02 -17.98 38.20
N LEU A 75 -19.06 -18.80 38.62
CA LEU A 75 -17.63 -18.47 38.59
C LEU A 75 -17.11 -18.27 37.16
N VAL A 76 -17.58 -19.08 36.20
CA VAL A 76 -17.23 -18.91 34.77
C VAL A 76 -17.80 -17.60 34.22
N GLU A 77 -19.05 -17.29 34.55
CA GLU A 77 -19.66 -16.02 34.12
C GLU A 77 -18.94 -14.81 34.74
N GLU A 78 -18.65 -14.88 36.06
CA GLU A 78 -17.89 -13.83 36.75
C GLU A 78 -16.47 -13.67 36.15
N ALA A 79 -15.77 -14.77 35.84
CA ALA A 79 -14.44 -14.73 35.21
C ALA A 79 -14.48 -14.16 33.79
N GLN A 80 -15.51 -14.50 33.01
CA GLN A 80 -15.71 -13.92 31.67
C GLN A 80 -15.99 -12.41 31.74
N GLN A 81 -16.86 -11.98 32.67
CA GLN A 81 -17.16 -10.56 32.87
C GLN A 81 -15.93 -9.81 33.37
N GLN A 82 -15.16 -10.39 34.29
CA GLN A 82 -13.92 -9.79 34.77
C GLN A 82 -12.88 -9.68 33.67
N GLY A 83 -12.67 -10.74 32.87
CA GLY A 83 -11.74 -10.74 31.74
C GLY A 83 -12.11 -9.67 30.70
N ALA A 84 -13.39 -9.57 30.32
CA ALA A 84 -13.86 -8.53 29.40
C ALA A 84 -13.68 -7.10 29.98
N GLN A 85 -13.84 -6.95 31.29
CA GLN A 85 -13.65 -5.68 31.96
C GLN A 85 -12.17 -5.31 32.06
N GLU A 86 -11.29 -6.27 32.36
CA GLU A 86 -9.84 -6.09 32.36
C GLU A 86 -9.33 -5.73 30.98
N GLU A 87 -9.78 -6.42 29.94
CA GLU A 87 -9.42 -6.10 28.54
C GLU A 87 -9.86 -4.68 28.15
N ALA A 88 -11.09 -4.30 28.48
CA ALA A 88 -11.59 -2.93 28.23
C ALA A 88 -10.81 -1.85 29.00
N VAL A 89 -10.31 -2.17 30.20
CA VAL A 89 -9.44 -1.27 30.97
C VAL A 89 -8.06 -1.17 30.32
N ASN A 90 -7.48 -2.30 29.90
CA ASN A 90 -6.17 -2.35 29.25
C ASN A 90 -6.17 -1.60 27.92
N ILE A 91 -7.21 -1.77 27.10
CA ILE A 91 -7.39 -1.01 25.85
C ILE A 91 -7.43 0.49 26.13
N ARG A 92 -8.27 0.93 27.09
CA ARG A 92 -8.37 2.35 27.45
C ARG A 92 -7.05 2.91 27.95
N LYS A 93 -6.35 2.16 28.78
CA LYS A 93 -5.03 2.55 29.31
C LYS A 93 -3.98 2.64 28.20
N SER A 94 -3.95 1.68 27.29
CA SER A 94 -3.04 1.70 26.13
C SER A 94 -3.29 2.93 25.22
N ILE A 95 -4.54 3.26 24.95
CA ILE A 95 -4.90 4.46 24.19
C ILE A 95 -4.46 5.72 24.93
N GLN A 96 -4.74 5.80 26.24
CA GLN A 96 -4.39 6.93 27.06
C GLN A 96 -2.87 7.14 27.09
N GLU A 97 -2.07 6.10 27.36
CA GLU A 97 -0.62 6.14 27.39
C GLU A 97 -0.03 6.62 26.05
N LYS A 98 -0.54 6.12 24.93
CA LYS A 98 -0.12 6.57 23.58
C LYS A 98 -0.38 8.05 23.37
N LEU A 99 -1.59 8.52 23.72
CA LEU A 99 -1.95 9.93 23.58
C LEU A 99 -1.17 10.85 24.52
N GLU A 100 -0.90 10.40 25.75
CA GLU A 100 -0.08 11.14 26.72
C GLU A 100 1.40 11.20 26.30
N ASN A 101 1.90 10.17 25.61
CA ASN A 101 3.25 10.16 25.03
C ASN A 101 3.37 11.02 23.76
N GLY A 102 2.28 11.60 23.29
CA GLY A 102 2.25 12.45 22.09
C GLY A 102 2.00 11.70 20.78
N ASP A 103 1.66 10.42 20.84
CA ASP A 103 1.21 9.67 19.67
C ASP A 103 -0.07 10.29 19.13
N GLY A 104 -0.17 10.39 17.81
CA GLY A 104 -1.39 10.88 17.18
C GLY A 104 -2.56 9.90 17.35
N THR A 105 -3.78 10.43 17.32
CA THR A 105 -5.02 9.62 17.42
C THR A 105 -5.04 8.46 16.43
N THR A 106 -4.56 8.68 15.20
CA THR A 106 -4.48 7.64 14.17
C THR A 106 -3.56 6.49 14.58
N SER A 107 -2.40 6.78 15.18
CA SER A 107 -1.46 5.77 15.69
C SER A 107 -2.09 4.95 16.82
N ALA A 108 -2.80 5.62 17.75
CA ALA A 108 -3.51 4.96 18.83
C ALA A 108 -4.63 4.03 18.29
N ILE A 109 -5.39 4.46 17.28
CA ILE A 109 -6.41 3.62 16.65
C ILE A 109 -5.77 2.44 15.92
N ARG A 110 -4.71 2.64 15.13
CA ARG A 110 -3.98 1.60 14.41
C ARG A 110 -3.56 0.44 15.32
N SER A 111 -3.12 0.74 16.53
CA SER A 111 -2.69 -0.30 17.48
C SER A 111 -3.82 -1.23 17.97
N LEU A 112 -5.07 -0.86 17.78
CA LEU A 112 -6.24 -1.68 18.13
C LEU A 112 -6.66 -2.64 17.00
N PHE A 113 -6.15 -2.43 15.80
CA PHE A 113 -6.51 -3.20 14.60
C PHE A 113 -5.25 -3.70 13.89
N PRO A 114 -4.53 -4.69 14.51
CA PRO A 114 -3.27 -5.18 13.96
C PRO A 114 -3.42 -5.99 12.66
N ASP A 115 -4.63 -6.44 12.37
CA ASP A 115 -5.03 -7.17 11.16
C ASP A 115 -5.60 -6.28 10.04
N GLN A 116 -5.60 -4.96 10.26
CA GLN A 116 -6.17 -3.99 9.32
C GLN A 116 -5.25 -2.79 9.11
N MET A 117 -5.21 -2.29 7.88
CA MET A 117 -4.67 -0.96 7.61
C MET A 117 -5.75 0.08 7.94
N VAL A 118 -5.43 0.98 8.87
CA VAL A 118 -6.32 2.07 9.27
C VAL A 118 -5.85 3.39 8.68
N VAL A 119 -6.67 3.99 7.85
CA VAL A 119 -6.37 5.23 7.14
C VAL A 119 -7.35 6.32 7.54
N ALA A 120 -6.82 7.48 7.90
CA ALA A 120 -7.62 8.68 8.17
C ALA A 120 -7.69 9.55 6.90
N SER A 121 -8.90 9.88 6.46
CA SER A 121 -9.13 10.77 5.33
C SER A 121 -10.42 11.57 5.53
N SER A 122 -10.39 12.87 5.24
CA SER A 122 -11.56 13.77 5.33
C SER A 122 -12.33 13.67 6.66
N GLY A 123 -11.59 13.55 7.79
CA GLY A 123 -12.17 13.45 9.13
C GLY A 123 -12.83 12.11 9.46
N ARG A 124 -12.61 11.08 8.65
CA ARG A 124 -13.12 9.71 8.84
C ARG A 124 -11.98 8.72 8.91
N TYR A 125 -12.24 7.56 9.53
CA TYR A 125 -11.34 6.40 9.52
C TYR A 125 -11.90 5.31 8.61
N TYR A 126 -11.01 4.71 7.84
CA TYR A 126 -11.30 3.60 6.95
C TYR A 126 -10.44 2.41 7.38
N PHE A 127 -11.01 1.23 7.29
CA PHE A 127 -10.39 -0.01 7.77
C PHE A 127 -10.32 -1.00 6.62
N PHE A 128 -9.11 -1.41 6.26
CA PHE A 128 -8.84 -2.34 5.17
C PHE A 128 -8.17 -3.59 5.74
N PRO A 129 -8.72 -4.80 5.51
CA PRO A 129 -8.07 -6.01 5.99
C PRO A 129 -6.68 -6.17 5.35
N ILE A 130 -5.70 -6.59 6.15
CA ILE A 130 -4.39 -6.97 5.62
C ILE A 130 -4.53 -8.34 4.95
N LEU A 131 -4.32 -8.39 3.64
CA LEU A 131 -4.51 -9.58 2.82
C LEU A 131 -3.31 -10.52 2.93
N ASP A 132 -3.57 -11.81 3.12
CA ASP A 132 -2.53 -12.84 3.13
C ASP A 132 -2.11 -13.29 1.71
N THR A 133 -2.82 -12.82 0.69
CA THR A 133 -2.53 -13.09 -0.72
C THR A 133 -1.43 -12.21 -1.30
N ILE A 134 -1.12 -11.08 -0.65
CA ILE A 134 -0.05 -10.16 -1.05
C ILE A 134 1.18 -10.44 -0.20
N GLU A 135 2.35 -10.50 -0.82
CA GLU A 135 3.62 -10.66 -0.13
C GLU A 135 3.86 -9.53 0.87
N LYS A 136 4.36 -9.88 2.06
CA LYS A 136 4.68 -8.90 3.12
C LYS A 136 6.17 -8.64 3.15
N HIS A 137 6.58 -7.40 3.50
CA HIS A 137 8.00 -7.02 3.51
C HIS A 137 8.84 -7.77 4.56
N GLY A 138 8.25 -8.28 5.63
CA GLY A 138 8.92 -9.10 6.65
C GLY A 138 9.84 -8.34 7.61
N PHE A 139 10.02 -7.02 7.46
CA PHE A 139 10.86 -6.21 8.35
C PHE A 139 10.19 -5.99 9.71
N GLY A 140 10.99 -6.07 10.77
CA GLY A 140 10.58 -5.77 12.13
C GLY A 140 10.59 -4.26 12.45
N PRO A 141 10.00 -3.86 13.57
CA PRO A 141 9.89 -2.44 13.94
C PRO A 141 11.23 -1.77 14.22
N ASP A 142 12.27 -2.54 14.58
CA ASP A 142 13.59 -2.04 14.95
C ASP A 142 14.64 -2.28 13.85
N ASP A 143 14.21 -2.75 12.67
CA ASP A 143 15.12 -3.07 11.57
C ASP A 143 15.68 -1.84 10.86
N PHE A 144 15.09 -0.67 11.07
CA PHE A 144 15.51 0.58 10.44
C PHE A 144 15.74 1.69 11.46
N GLU A 145 16.82 2.42 11.28
CA GLU A 145 17.21 3.57 12.13
C GLU A 145 17.73 4.72 11.25
N ILE A 146 17.44 5.96 11.66
CA ILE A 146 18.03 7.15 11.02
C ILE A 146 19.39 7.40 11.69
N ASN A 147 20.46 7.42 10.91
CA ASN A 147 21.82 7.68 11.39
C ASN A 147 22.07 9.19 11.63
N ASP A 148 23.26 9.50 12.15
CA ASP A 148 23.66 10.88 12.48
C ASP A 148 23.71 11.83 11.27
N LYS A 149 23.73 11.28 10.03
CA LYS A 149 23.69 12.05 8.79
C LYS A 149 22.25 12.25 8.27
N GLY A 150 21.25 11.70 8.94
CA GLY A 150 19.85 11.76 8.52
C GLY A 150 19.43 10.69 7.51
N PHE A 151 20.31 9.73 7.18
CA PHE A 151 19.99 8.65 6.27
C PHE A 151 19.46 7.41 7.00
N MET A 152 18.53 6.72 6.37
CA MET A 152 18.02 5.44 6.85
C MET A 152 19.09 4.36 6.73
N GLU A 153 19.26 3.57 7.77
CA GLU A 153 20.14 2.40 7.81
C GLU A 153 19.34 1.17 8.23
N TYR A 154 19.63 0.06 7.59
CA TYR A 154 19.12 -1.24 8.02
C TYR A 154 19.97 -1.81 9.16
N LYS A 155 19.32 -2.19 10.25
CA LYS A 155 19.94 -2.78 11.46
C LYS A 155 19.57 -4.25 11.65
N GLY A 156 18.70 -4.80 10.79
CA GLY A 156 18.30 -6.20 10.85
C GLY A 156 19.44 -7.17 10.56
N SER A 157 19.20 -8.45 10.80
CA SER A 157 20.22 -9.50 10.68
C SER A 157 20.28 -10.17 9.32
N ASP A 158 19.34 -9.88 8.41
CA ASP A 158 19.32 -10.48 7.07
C ASP A 158 20.36 -9.80 6.15
N SER A 159 21.42 -10.53 5.82
CA SER A 159 22.51 -10.05 4.95
C SER A 159 22.19 -10.14 3.45
N ASN A 160 21.03 -10.65 3.07
CA ASN A 160 20.66 -10.79 1.67
C ASN A 160 20.18 -9.46 1.07
N PHE A 161 19.74 -8.52 1.90
CA PHE A 161 19.32 -7.20 1.45
C PHE A 161 20.51 -6.27 1.21
N LYS A 162 20.48 -5.60 0.06
CA LYS A 162 21.36 -4.46 -0.23
C LYS A 162 20.53 -3.21 -0.20
N PHE A 163 20.87 -2.35 0.73
CA PHE A 163 20.17 -1.09 0.91
C PHE A 163 20.95 0.03 0.24
N ARG A 164 20.28 0.81 -0.60
CA ARG A 164 20.87 1.95 -1.30
C ARG A 164 20.11 3.22 -0.94
N ASN A 165 20.85 4.31 -0.66
CA ASN A 165 20.27 5.60 -0.37
C ASN A 165 20.02 6.38 -1.67
N GLY A 166 18.87 6.99 -1.76
CA GLY A 166 18.47 7.79 -2.90
C GLY A 166 17.69 9.03 -2.52
N ILE A 167 17.45 9.85 -3.51
CA ILE A 167 16.62 11.05 -3.42
C ILE A 167 15.60 11.08 -4.53
N ASP A 168 14.55 11.88 -4.37
CA ASP A 168 13.74 12.29 -5.51
C ASP A 168 13.67 13.80 -5.60
N VAL A 169 13.73 14.30 -6.83
CA VAL A 169 13.92 15.71 -7.12
C VAL A 169 13.04 16.19 -8.27
N SER A 170 12.77 17.46 -8.26
CA SER A 170 12.02 18.16 -9.29
C SER A 170 12.52 19.61 -9.41
N ARG A 171 11.79 20.45 -10.11
CA ARG A 171 12.07 21.89 -10.18
C ARG A 171 12.15 22.58 -8.79
N PHE A 172 11.59 21.96 -7.76
CA PHE A 172 11.58 22.58 -6.43
C PHE A 172 12.94 22.60 -5.76
N GLN A 173 13.87 21.74 -6.14
CA GLN A 173 15.24 21.72 -5.65
C GLN A 173 16.16 22.68 -6.42
N GLY A 174 15.69 23.22 -7.56
CA GLY A 174 16.47 24.16 -8.39
C GLY A 174 17.75 23.55 -8.97
N GLU A 175 18.82 24.33 -9.04
CA GLU A 175 20.13 23.84 -9.48
C GLU A 175 20.79 23.00 -8.39
N ILE A 176 21.16 21.77 -8.73
CA ILE A 176 21.75 20.78 -7.83
C ILE A 176 23.22 20.59 -8.20
N ASP A 177 24.10 20.60 -7.21
CA ASP A 177 25.51 20.20 -7.33
C ASP A 177 25.60 18.66 -7.18
N TRP A 178 25.45 17.97 -8.29
CA TRP A 178 25.37 16.51 -8.33
C TRP A 178 26.67 15.80 -7.92
N GLU A 179 27.82 16.48 -8.01
CA GLU A 179 29.08 15.96 -7.49
C GLU A 179 29.03 15.83 -5.98
N LYS A 180 28.56 16.87 -5.27
CA LYS A 180 28.37 16.83 -3.82
C LYS A 180 27.28 15.86 -3.39
N VAL A 181 26.19 15.77 -4.15
CA VAL A 181 25.13 14.77 -3.89
C VAL A 181 25.71 13.37 -3.91
N LYS A 182 26.53 13.03 -4.92
CA LYS A 182 27.23 11.74 -5.01
C LYS A 182 28.16 11.51 -3.83
N ASP A 183 28.95 12.52 -3.48
CA ASP A 183 29.92 12.45 -2.36
C ASP A 183 29.21 12.29 -1.00
N SER A 184 27.96 12.70 -0.87
CA SER A 184 27.13 12.50 0.33
C SER A 184 26.74 11.03 0.54
N GLY A 185 26.90 10.17 -0.47
CA GLY A 185 26.57 8.75 -0.45
C GLY A 185 25.20 8.42 -1.09
N ILE A 186 24.67 9.34 -1.88
CA ILE A 186 23.47 9.08 -2.69
C ILE A 186 23.87 8.22 -3.90
N GLU A 187 23.19 7.12 -4.11
CA GLU A 187 23.47 6.14 -5.13
C GLU A 187 22.50 6.21 -6.31
N PHE A 188 21.24 6.58 -6.05
CA PHE A 188 20.21 6.73 -7.08
C PHE A 188 19.37 7.99 -6.88
N ALA A 189 18.72 8.44 -7.94
CA ALA A 189 17.79 9.54 -7.90
C ALA A 189 16.58 9.28 -8.80
N PHE A 190 15.38 9.60 -8.31
CA PHE A 190 14.20 9.75 -9.15
C PHE A 190 14.05 11.22 -9.56
N ILE A 191 13.93 11.44 -10.85
CA ILE A 191 13.85 12.78 -11.43
C ILE A 191 12.46 12.97 -12.03
N ARG A 192 11.76 14.03 -11.61
CA ARG A 192 10.45 14.30 -12.19
C ARG A 192 10.55 14.65 -13.68
N ALA A 193 9.98 13.79 -14.52
CA ALA A 193 9.88 14.04 -15.95
C ALA A 193 8.85 15.16 -16.25
N GLY A 194 7.74 15.14 -15.54
CA GLY A 194 6.68 16.10 -15.74
C GLY A 194 5.48 15.86 -14.83
N LEU A 195 4.42 16.56 -15.14
CA LEU A 195 3.15 16.46 -14.42
C LEU A 195 1.96 16.76 -15.33
N ARG A 196 0.79 16.27 -14.96
CA ARG A 196 -0.48 16.77 -15.48
C ARG A 196 -1.08 17.75 -14.47
N GLY A 197 -1.49 18.92 -14.94
CA GLY A 197 -2.07 19.98 -14.10
C GLY A 197 -3.36 19.53 -13.42
N THR A 198 -3.47 19.78 -12.12
CA THR A 198 -4.56 19.30 -11.25
C THR A 198 -5.95 19.79 -11.64
N THR A 199 -6.07 20.94 -12.27
CA THR A 199 -7.37 21.54 -12.63
C THR A 199 -7.66 21.44 -14.11
N GLU A 200 -6.72 21.92 -14.96
CA GLU A 200 -6.93 22.00 -16.41
C GLU A 200 -6.47 20.74 -17.15
N GLY A 201 -5.73 19.84 -16.49
CA GLY A 201 -5.22 18.61 -17.09
C GLY A 201 -4.15 18.80 -18.16
N LYS A 202 -3.48 19.95 -18.17
CA LYS A 202 -2.42 20.25 -19.13
C LYS A 202 -1.14 19.49 -18.76
N LEU A 203 -0.53 18.85 -19.76
CA LEU A 203 0.79 18.22 -19.62
C LEU A 203 1.89 19.30 -19.54
N LEU A 204 2.79 19.14 -18.60
CA LEU A 204 3.92 20.03 -18.36
C LEU A 204 5.18 19.20 -18.11
N VAL A 205 6.26 19.52 -18.84
CA VAL A 205 7.60 19.01 -18.54
C VAL A 205 8.12 19.71 -17.29
N ASP A 206 8.87 19.01 -16.46
CA ASP A 206 9.55 19.64 -15.33
C ASP A 206 10.70 20.51 -15.84
N ASP A 207 10.76 21.78 -15.38
CA ASP A 207 11.72 22.78 -15.86
C ASP A 207 13.19 22.38 -15.66
N TYR A 208 13.45 21.48 -14.68
CA TYR A 208 14.80 20.99 -14.35
C TYR A 208 15.04 19.54 -14.79
N PHE A 209 14.12 18.92 -15.51
CA PHE A 209 14.25 17.52 -15.92
C PHE A 209 15.54 17.25 -16.67
N GLU A 210 15.79 17.99 -17.78
CA GLU A 210 16.97 17.80 -18.62
C GLU A 210 18.27 18.07 -17.85
N TYR A 211 18.28 19.13 -17.05
CA TYR A 211 19.43 19.47 -16.20
C TYR A 211 19.75 18.33 -15.22
N ASN A 212 18.73 17.86 -14.49
CA ASN A 212 18.91 16.87 -13.43
C ASN A 212 19.32 15.50 -14.00
N ILE A 213 18.61 14.99 -15.02
CA ILE A 213 18.89 13.66 -15.57
C ILE A 213 20.30 13.56 -16.15
N LYS A 214 20.73 14.62 -16.85
CA LYS A 214 22.08 14.69 -17.44
C LYS A 214 23.15 14.76 -16.35
N ASN A 215 23.05 15.69 -15.42
CA ASN A 215 24.08 15.91 -14.41
C ASN A 215 24.14 14.75 -13.39
N ALA A 216 23.01 14.17 -12.99
CA ALA A 216 22.99 12.97 -12.14
C ALA A 216 23.72 11.81 -12.80
N THR A 217 23.42 11.53 -14.06
CA THR A 217 24.04 10.45 -14.82
C THR A 217 25.53 10.69 -15.03
N GLU A 218 25.95 11.92 -15.38
CA GLU A 218 27.36 12.29 -15.57
C GLU A 218 28.18 12.14 -14.28
N ASN A 219 27.55 12.27 -13.10
CA ASN A 219 28.19 12.05 -11.79
C ASN A 219 28.05 10.61 -11.28
N GLY A 220 27.57 9.67 -12.09
CA GLY A 220 27.48 8.26 -11.75
C GLY A 220 26.39 7.94 -10.69
N ILE A 221 25.34 8.73 -10.67
CA ILE A 221 24.09 8.44 -9.94
C ILE A 221 23.18 7.67 -10.89
N GLU A 222 22.66 6.53 -10.44
CA GLU A 222 21.68 5.76 -11.19
C GLU A 222 20.33 6.49 -11.18
N VAL A 223 19.65 6.57 -12.31
CA VAL A 223 18.47 7.40 -12.43
C VAL A 223 17.24 6.60 -12.80
N GLY A 224 16.14 6.89 -12.10
CA GLY A 224 14.77 6.63 -12.48
C GLY A 224 14.04 7.94 -12.76
N VAL A 225 12.85 7.83 -13.28
CA VAL A 225 12.03 9.02 -13.54
C VAL A 225 10.61 8.82 -12.99
N TYR A 226 9.98 9.91 -12.58
CA TYR A 226 8.59 9.86 -12.17
C TYR A 226 7.75 10.96 -12.85
N PHE A 227 6.47 10.66 -12.98
CA PHE A 227 5.47 11.55 -13.51
C PHE A 227 4.31 11.72 -12.54
N TYR A 228 4.04 12.95 -12.09
CA TYR A 228 2.89 13.24 -11.25
C TYR A 228 1.60 13.24 -12.07
N SER A 229 0.83 12.16 -11.91
CA SER A 229 -0.35 11.91 -12.71
C SER A 229 -1.60 12.58 -12.14
N GLN A 230 -2.36 13.19 -13.03
CA GLN A 230 -3.73 13.62 -12.79
C GLN A 230 -4.63 13.18 -13.95
N ALA A 231 -4.28 12.09 -14.63
CA ALA A 231 -5.11 11.48 -15.65
C ALA A 231 -6.42 10.97 -15.05
N ILE A 232 -7.53 11.13 -15.80
CA ILE A 232 -8.87 10.69 -15.37
C ILE A 232 -9.42 9.54 -16.25
N ASN A 233 -8.66 9.10 -17.24
CA ASN A 233 -9.02 8.03 -18.17
C ASN A 233 -7.77 7.44 -18.83
N GLU A 234 -7.98 6.37 -19.60
CA GLU A 234 -6.93 5.61 -20.28
C GLU A 234 -6.18 6.44 -21.36
N GLU A 235 -6.89 7.29 -22.09
CA GLU A 235 -6.30 8.14 -23.12
C GLU A 235 -5.30 9.10 -22.53
N GLU A 236 -5.66 9.75 -21.43
CA GLU A 236 -4.77 10.67 -20.73
C GLU A 236 -3.57 9.96 -20.10
N ALA A 237 -3.76 8.75 -19.57
CA ALA A 237 -2.65 7.94 -19.08
C ALA A 237 -1.65 7.60 -20.19
N LYS A 238 -2.14 7.28 -21.40
CA LYS A 238 -1.30 7.08 -22.59
C LYS A 238 -0.54 8.34 -23.01
N GLU A 239 -1.18 9.51 -22.94
CA GLU A 239 -0.51 10.78 -23.22
C GLU A 239 0.63 11.05 -22.21
N GLU A 240 0.40 10.76 -20.91
CA GLU A 240 1.39 10.94 -19.85
C GLU A 240 2.60 10.02 -20.07
N VAL A 241 2.37 8.73 -20.25
CA VAL A 241 3.47 7.77 -20.45
C VAL A 241 4.23 8.01 -21.76
N GLN A 242 3.54 8.40 -22.85
CA GLN A 242 4.21 8.72 -24.10
C GLN A 242 5.13 9.91 -23.94
N MET A 243 4.69 10.96 -23.24
CA MET A 243 5.54 12.12 -22.94
C MET A 243 6.78 11.70 -22.13
N VAL A 244 6.62 10.84 -21.13
CA VAL A 244 7.76 10.33 -20.34
C VAL A 244 8.74 9.56 -21.22
N LEU A 245 8.23 8.63 -22.04
CA LEU A 245 9.07 7.80 -22.93
C LEU A 245 9.83 8.65 -23.96
N ASP A 246 9.18 9.69 -24.53
CA ASP A 246 9.82 10.60 -25.46
C ASP A 246 10.94 11.43 -24.77
N LEU A 247 10.71 11.83 -23.52
CA LEU A 247 11.69 12.60 -22.74
C LEU A 247 12.93 11.80 -22.34
N ILE A 248 12.76 10.51 -22.03
CA ILE A 248 13.85 9.65 -21.55
C ILE A 248 14.63 8.96 -22.68
N GLU A 249 14.11 8.94 -23.91
CA GLU A 249 14.73 8.28 -25.07
C GLU A 249 16.23 8.60 -25.26
N PRO A 250 16.69 9.85 -25.07
CA PRO A 250 18.11 10.19 -25.22
C PRO A 250 19.01 9.77 -24.05
N TYR A 251 18.44 9.26 -22.94
CA TYR A 251 19.15 9.03 -21.69
C TYR A 251 19.20 7.54 -21.33
N THR A 252 20.17 7.18 -20.48
CA THR A 252 20.20 5.85 -19.86
C THR A 252 19.46 5.90 -18.53
N VAL A 253 18.27 5.29 -18.49
CA VAL A 253 17.46 5.12 -17.29
C VAL A 253 17.60 3.68 -16.81
N THR A 254 18.20 3.49 -15.63
CA THR A 254 18.51 2.17 -15.06
C THR A 254 17.56 1.81 -13.92
N PHE A 255 16.96 2.81 -13.28
CA PHE A 255 15.90 2.66 -12.29
C PHE A 255 14.51 2.73 -12.92
N PRO A 256 13.45 2.37 -12.18
CA PRO A 256 12.10 2.35 -12.72
C PRO A 256 11.60 3.67 -13.33
N VAL A 257 10.63 3.53 -14.22
CA VAL A 257 9.77 4.62 -14.71
C VAL A 257 8.46 4.58 -13.91
N VAL A 258 8.19 5.64 -13.18
CA VAL A 258 7.21 5.66 -12.10
C VAL A 258 6.01 6.54 -12.44
N ILE A 259 4.81 6.02 -12.20
CA ILE A 259 3.62 6.85 -12.10
C ILE A 259 3.37 7.20 -10.62
N ASP A 260 3.20 8.50 -10.36
CA ASP A 260 2.90 9.02 -9.03
C ASP A 260 1.38 9.23 -8.89
N ILE A 261 0.77 8.41 -8.02
CA ILE A 261 -0.67 8.37 -7.75
C ILE A 261 -0.95 8.91 -6.35
N GLU A 262 -1.38 10.15 -6.30
CA GLU A 262 -1.74 10.82 -5.04
C GLU A 262 -3.05 11.61 -5.16
N SER A 263 -3.71 11.79 -4.01
CA SER A 263 -4.81 12.77 -3.93
C SER A 263 -4.24 14.17 -4.06
N ALA A 264 -4.74 14.96 -4.99
CA ALA A 264 -4.39 16.36 -5.04
C ALA A 264 -4.96 17.12 -3.85
N ASP A 265 -4.17 18.01 -3.25
CA ASP A 265 -4.62 18.90 -2.16
C ASP A 265 -5.33 20.13 -2.72
N SER A 266 -6.46 19.90 -3.38
CA SER A 266 -7.28 20.96 -3.98
C SER A 266 -8.73 20.51 -4.13
N ASP A 267 -9.66 21.31 -3.64
CA ASP A 267 -11.10 21.08 -3.81
C ASP A 267 -11.54 21.08 -5.29
N SER A 268 -10.75 21.68 -6.17
CA SER A 268 -11.01 21.75 -7.60
C SER A 268 -10.20 20.75 -8.42
N ALA A 269 -9.59 19.77 -7.77
CA ALA A 269 -8.83 18.77 -8.50
C ALA A 269 -9.74 17.90 -9.36
N ARG A 270 -9.34 17.68 -10.59
CA ARG A 270 -10.08 16.90 -11.59
C ARG A 270 -10.23 15.42 -11.23
N THR A 271 -9.38 14.94 -10.34
CA THR A 271 -9.37 13.55 -9.87
C THR A 271 -10.20 13.30 -8.61
N ASN A 272 -10.81 14.35 -8.02
CA ASN A 272 -11.55 14.22 -6.74
C ASN A 272 -12.74 13.24 -6.80
N ASP A 273 -13.37 13.11 -7.96
CA ASP A 273 -14.55 12.25 -8.15
C ASP A 273 -14.21 10.91 -8.81
N MET A 274 -12.91 10.60 -8.98
CA MET A 274 -12.49 9.32 -9.54
C MET A 274 -12.76 8.17 -8.57
N THR A 275 -13.17 7.05 -9.14
CA THR A 275 -13.27 5.77 -8.41
C THR A 275 -11.92 5.05 -8.39
N SER A 276 -11.79 4.07 -7.50
CA SER A 276 -10.62 3.17 -7.44
C SER A 276 -10.36 2.52 -8.81
N ASP A 277 -11.40 1.95 -9.45
CA ASP A 277 -11.29 1.34 -10.78
C ASP A 277 -10.69 2.28 -11.84
N GLN A 278 -10.98 3.59 -11.74
CA GLN A 278 -10.43 4.59 -12.66
C GLN A 278 -8.97 4.89 -12.38
N TYR A 279 -8.57 5.02 -11.12
CA TYR A 279 -7.16 5.15 -10.73
C TYR A 279 -6.36 3.93 -11.14
N GLU A 280 -6.89 2.73 -10.94
CA GLU A 280 -6.26 1.47 -11.34
C GLU A 280 -6.11 1.37 -12.86
N LEU A 281 -7.13 1.75 -13.63
CA LEU A 281 -7.05 1.80 -15.09
C LEU A 281 -5.93 2.72 -15.56
N VAL A 282 -5.80 3.90 -14.95
CA VAL A 282 -4.73 4.86 -15.25
C VAL A 282 -3.36 4.28 -14.91
N ALA A 283 -3.20 3.74 -13.70
CA ALA A 283 -1.93 3.17 -13.23
C ALA A 283 -1.51 1.97 -14.10
N LYS A 284 -2.42 1.03 -14.35
CA LYS A 284 -2.18 -0.16 -15.19
C LYS A 284 -1.83 0.24 -16.64
N THR A 285 -2.55 1.20 -17.22
CA THR A 285 -2.26 1.68 -18.58
C THR A 285 -0.85 2.27 -18.69
N PHE A 286 -0.45 3.10 -17.72
CA PHE A 286 0.89 3.68 -17.66
C PHE A 286 1.95 2.58 -17.50
N CYS A 287 1.81 1.74 -16.49
CA CYS A 287 2.76 0.68 -16.16
C CYS A 287 2.93 -0.36 -17.27
N ASP A 288 1.84 -0.79 -17.88
CA ASP A 288 1.89 -1.74 -19.01
C ASP A 288 2.60 -1.14 -20.23
N THR A 289 2.39 0.15 -20.50
CA THR A 289 3.07 0.86 -21.59
C THR A 289 4.57 1.00 -21.31
N VAL A 290 4.95 1.34 -20.09
CA VAL A 290 6.35 1.37 -19.64
C VAL A 290 7.02 0.01 -19.84
N LYS A 291 6.34 -1.07 -19.41
CA LYS A 291 6.82 -2.46 -19.55
C LYS A 291 6.97 -2.86 -21.02
N GLN A 292 6.03 -2.49 -21.87
CA GLN A 292 6.11 -2.74 -23.31
C GLN A 292 7.27 -1.99 -23.99
N ALA A 293 7.62 -0.81 -23.48
CA ALA A 293 8.77 -0.03 -23.95
C ALA A 293 10.13 -0.59 -23.44
N GLY A 294 10.12 -1.62 -22.58
CA GLY A 294 11.31 -2.29 -22.07
C GLY A 294 11.89 -1.68 -20.79
N TYR A 295 11.16 -0.80 -20.13
CA TYR A 295 11.52 -0.26 -18.82
C TYR A 295 10.80 -1.00 -17.69
N THR A 296 11.30 -0.85 -16.45
CA THR A 296 10.67 -1.38 -15.24
C THR A 296 9.59 -0.41 -14.78
N PRO A 297 8.31 -0.80 -14.75
CA PRO A 297 7.24 0.03 -14.24
C PRO A 297 7.18 0.01 -12.72
N MET A 298 6.81 1.14 -12.12
CA MET A 298 6.59 1.25 -10.68
C MET A 298 5.50 2.27 -10.38
N ILE A 299 4.80 2.08 -9.28
CA ILE A 299 3.79 3.00 -8.76
C ILE A 299 4.34 3.64 -7.50
N TYR A 300 4.31 4.98 -7.44
CA TYR A 300 4.53 5.73 -6.20
C TYR A 300 3.20 6.13 -5.59
N GLY A 301 3.14 6.03 -4.27
CA GLY A 301 2.04 6.51 -3.47
C GLY A 301 2.29 6.31 -1.98
N ASN A 302 1.39 6.85 -1.17
CA ASN A 302 1.40 6.62 0.27
C ASN A 302 0.37 5.54 0.66
N VAL A 303 0.25 5.22 1.96
CA VAL A 303 -0.71 4.22 2.45
C VAL A 303 -2.15 4.54 2.01
N LYS A 304 -2.51 5.82 1.91
CA LYS A 304 -3.83 6.26 1.43
C LYS A 304 -3.99 5.95 -0.06
N SER A 305 -2.94 6.11 -0.86
CA SER A 305 -2.96 5.78 -2.30
C SER A 305 -3.23 4.29 -2.51
N TYR A 306 -2.54 3.41 -1.77
CA TYR A 306 -2.68 1.95 -1.86
C TYR A 306 -3.90 1.35 -1.13
N THR A 307 -4.82 2.18 -0.63
CA THR A 307 -6.03 1.73 0.07
C THR A 307 -7.30 2.41 -0.38
N LEU A 308 -7.24 3.72 -0.67
CA LEU A 308 -8.42 4.52 -1.03
C LEU A 308 -8.49 4.85 -2.52
N LEU A 309 -7.32 4.93 -3.20
CA LEU A 309 -7.25 5.25 -4.62
C LEU A 309 -7.04 3.99 -5.46
N LEU A 310 -6.23 3.06 -4.97
CA LEU A 310 -5.92 1.78 -5.61
C LEU A 310 -6.30 0.65 -4.65
N ASP A 311 -6.63 -0.53 -5.18
CA ASP A 311 -6.54 -1.77 -4.41
C ASP A 311 -5.12 -2.32 -4.57
N ALA A 312 -4.39 -2.50 -3.46
CA ALA A 312 -3.03 -3.01 -3.48
C ALA A 312 -2.93 -4.38 -4.19
N ALA A 313 -3.98 -5.22 -4.09
CA ALA A 313 -4.03 -6.52 -4.74
C ALA A 313 -4.15 -6.42 -6.27
N ASP A 314 -4.71 -5.33 -6.78
CA ASP A 314 -4.91 -5.14 -8.21
C ASP A 314 -3.69 -4.55 -8.93
N VAL A 315 -2.71 -4.07 -8.17
CA VAL A 315 -1.47 -3.44 -8.68
C VAL A 315 -0.18 -4.12 -8.20
N ASP A 316 -0.29 -5.27 -7.51
CA ASP A 316 0.80 -6.05 -6.93
C ASP A 316 1.83 -6.59 -7.97
N ASP A 317 1.44 -6.62 -9.24
CA ASP A 317 2.32 -7.03 -10.36
C ASP A 317 3.37 -5.97 -10.75
N TYR A 318 3.30 -4.77 -10.21
CA TYR A 318 4.21 -3.66 -10.49
C TYR A 318 5.08 -3.33 -9.27
N GLY A 319 6.23 -2.70 -9.52
CA GLY A 319 7.08 -2.21 -8.43
C GLY A 319 6.35 -1.23 -7.52
N THR A 320 6.66 -1.25 -6.24
CA THR A 320 6.05 -0.38 -5.23
C THR A 320 7.06 0.59 -4.65
N TRP A 321 6.81 1.88 -4.80
CA TRP A 321 7.50 2.95 -4.09
C TRP A 321 6.55 3.59 -3.08
N ILE A 322 6.75 3.22 -1.81
CA ILE A 322 5.86 3.65 -0.72
C ILE A 322 6.39 4.91 -0.03
N ALA A 323 5.55 5.92 0.12
CA ALA A 323 5.83 7.08 0.96
C ALA A 323 5.23 6.91 2.35
N TYR A 324 6.10 6.92 3.37
CA TYR A 324 5.69 6.90 4.76
C TYR A 324 6.76 7.53 5.66
N TYR A 325 6.43 8.66 6.29
CA TYR A 325 7.34 9.46 7.10
C TYR A 325 7.25 9.07 8.58
N GLY A 326 7.82 7.92 8.92
CA GLY A 326 7.84 7.40 10.29
C GLY A 326 8.44 6.01 10.37
N THR A 327 8.94 5.66 11.55
CA THR A 327 9.43 4.32 11.89
C THR A 327 8.64 3.78 13.09
N PRO A 328 8.24 2.49 13.04
CA PRO A 328 8.33 1.56 11.91
C PRO A 328 7.44 1.92 10.73
N LEU A 329 7.76 1.39 9.55
CA LEU A 329 6.89 1.50 8.38
C LEU A 329 5.52 0.88 8.65
N TYR A 330 4.45 1.60 8.37
CA TYR A 330 3.07 1.13 8.61
C TYR A 330 2.48 0.37 7.42
N TYR A 331 3.11 0.37 6.26
CA TYR A 331 2.67 -0.39 5.08
C TYR A 331 3.11 -1.86 5.23
N PRO A 332 2.19 -2.85 5.22
CA PRO A 332 2.54 -4.24 5.58
C PRO A 332 3.09 -5.07 4.43
N TYR A 333 2.86 -4.64 3.18
CA TYR A 333 3.19 -5.42 1.99
C TYR A 333 4.61 -5.16 1.51
N HIS A 334 5.06 -6.01 0.58
CA HIS A 334 6.34 -5.82 -0.11
C HIS A 334 6.41 -4.44 -0.75
N PHE A 335 7.60 -3.86 -0.75
CA PHE A 335 7.94 -2.61 -1.43
C PHE A 335 9.36 -2.72 -1.97
N ASP A 336 9.65 -1.98 -3.02
CA ASP A 336 11.00 -1.90 -3.59
C ASP A 336 11.73 -0.69 -3.06
N ILE A 337 11.00 0.41 -2.88
CA ILE A 337 11.55 1.69 -2.43
C ILE A 337 10.63 2.29 -1.36
N TRP A 338 11.25 2.82 -0.32
CA TRP A 338 10.57 3.56 0.73
C TRP A 338 11.09 4.99 0.80
N GLN A 339 10.21 5.96 0.51
CA GLN A 339 10.42 7.37 0.79
C GLN A 339 10.10 7.63 2.25
N TYR A 340 11.14 7.84 3.06
CA TYR A 340 11.01 7.90 4.52
C TYR A 340 11.07 9.32 5.08
N SER A 341 11.42 10.32 4.26
CA SER A 341 11.49 11.72 4.68
C SER A 341 11.19 12.64 3.51
N SER A 342 10.48 13.74 3.78
CA SER A 342 10.25 14.85 2.85
C SER A 342 11.02 16.13 3.25
N ASN A 343 11.92 16.04 4.22
CA ASN A 343 12.67 17.19 4.75
C ASN A 343 14.13 16.86 4.99
N GLY A 344 14.69 15.94 4.24
CA GLY A 344 16.11 15.60 4.28
C GLY A 344 17.01 16.75 3.87
N GLN A 345 18.28 16.64 4.26
CA GLN A 345 19.33 17.58 3.88
C GLN A 345 20.47 16.79 3.22
N VAL A 346 20.83 17.19 2.02
CA VAL A 346 21.92 16.56 1.25
C VAL A 346 22.83 17.65 0.72
N ASP A 347 24.13 17.49 0.93
CA ASP A 347 25.10 18.43 0.39
C ASP A 347 24.96 18.55 -1.14
N GLY A 348 24.94 19.78 -1.64
CA GLY A 348 24.71 20.04 -3.07
C GLY A 348 23.26 20.41 -3.42
N ILE A 349 22.34 20.33 -2.46
CA ILE A 349 20.94 20.74 -2.63
C ILE A 349 20.60 21.84 -1.65
N ASP A 350 20.08 22.95 -2.16
CA ASP A 350 19.59 24.04 -1.32
C ASP A 350 18.17 23.73 -0.81
N GLY A 351 18.00 23.61 0.51
CA GLY A 351 16.71 23.34 1.13
C GLY A 351 16.43 21.84 1.34
N ASN A 352 15.16 21.51 1.42
CA ASN A 352 14.72 20.14 1.70
C ASN A 352 14.70 19.29 0.44
N VAL A 353 15.00 18.00 0.62
CA VAL A 353 14.89 16.98 -0.42
C VAL A 353 14.27 15.70 0.17
N ASP A 354 13.54 14.98 -0.66
CA ASP A 354 12.94 13.71 -0.29
C ASP A 354 14.01 12.62 -0.26
N LEU A 355 14.03 11.83 0.83
CA LEU A 355 15.00 10.76 1.06
C LEU A 355 14.34 9.40 0.91
N ASN A 356 15.06 8.52 0.22
CA ASN A 356 14.60 7.19 -0.16
C ASN A 356 15.61 6.12 0.23
N ILE A 357 15.10 4.92 0.56
CA ILE A 357 15.89 3.71 0.65
C ILE A 357 15.33 2.67 -0.32
N CYS A 358 16.21 2.11 -1.14
CA CYS A 358 15.89 1.04 -2.08
C CYS A 358 16.35 -0.29 -1.52
N ILE A 359 15.49 -1.33 -1.61
CA ILE A 359 15.78 -2.68 -1.12
C ILE A 359 15.92 -3.70 -2.24
N THR A 360 15.67 -3.31 -3.49
CA THR A 360 15.71 -4.15 -4.70
C THR A 360 16.93 -3.81 -5.55
N ASP A 361 17.55 -4.81 -6.18
CA ASP A 361 18.60 -4.62 -7.18
C ASP A 361 17.96 -4.32 -8.56
N TYR A 362 18.19 -3.14 -9.10
CA TYR A 362 17.79 -2.70 -10.45
C TYR A 362 18.97 -2.63 -11.39
#